data_25ae4ab6f319cc1c87a043c30cf96019
#
_entry.id   25ae4ab6f319cc1c87a043c30cf96019
#
_cell.length_a   1.000
_cell.length_b   1.000
_cell.length_c   1.000
_cell.angle_alpha   90.00
_cell.angle_beta   90.00
_cell.angle_gamma   90.00
#
_symmetry.space_group_name_H-M   'P 1'
#
loop_
_entity.id
_entity.type
_entity.pdbx_description
1 polymer ?
#
loop_
_entity_poly.entity_id
_entity_poly.type
_entity_poly.pdbx_seq_one_letter_code
_entity_poly.pdbx_strand_id
1 'polypeptide(L)'
;MAEPVQAWVVSISMGLGHQRATYPLRDIAYEGIQLIGDKTTSTPDEIKLWERLRGSYEFISKSKKIPLIGPLLFGMLDHIQNIPPLYPLRDLSKPVLSNNVINNFIKKGMGKALMEKVKAHPLPFISSYPVAAHIADYYQLSRQYCIICDAEINRGWVANYPKTSRIQYFAPCGRAVQRLMQYGVAGERIFLTGFPMPKEVTGGPDLEILRKDLAQRLYYLDPTGRFWPYHEMNVEHFLGKENMKFLNERVLNITYAVGGAGALADVGLMIAKSLKRKILDGVVQFNLIAGLREEVYDYFREGLKEIGLSEEIVPILYSPIPFDYFKGFNELIRHTDVLWTKPSELSFYAGLGIPIVMTQPIGSQEDFNRKWLVEIQAGIDMEDPRYTDQWLFDLLEHGRLAESGWDGFLKGRKYGTYKIEEVLRTGTMVREKSPLRR
;
A
#
# COMPACT_ATOMS: atom_id res chain seq x y z
N MET A 1 -8.46 32.28 0.40
CA MET A 1 -8.21 30.84 0.16
C MET A 1 -6.70 30.67 0.07
N ALA A 2 -6.10 29.72 0.79
CA ALA A 2 -4.67 29.46 0.64
C ALA A 2 -4.41 28.95 -0.79
N GLU A 3 -3.29 29.40 -1.38
CA GLU A 3 -2.90 28.92 -2.72
C GLU A 3 -2.80 27.38 -2.74
N PRO A 4 -3.28 26.75 -3.82
CA PRO A 4 -3.19 25.29 -3.94
C PRO A 4 -1.70 24.88 -3.91
N VAL A 5 -1.36 23.92 -3.09
CA VAL A 5 -0.01 23.36 -3.02
C VAL A 5 0.25 22.60 -4.31
N GLN A 6 1.38 22.88 -4.96
CA GLN A 6 1.88 22.08 -6.09
C GLN A 6 3.22 21.43 -5.73
N ALA A 7 3.45 20.25 -6.29
CA ALA A 7 4.67 19.47 -6.09
C ALA A 7 5.01 18.62 -7.32
N TRP A 8 6.27 18.33 -7.51
CA TRP A 8 6.70 17.25 -8.40
C TRP A 8 6.41 15.92 -7.71
N VAL A 9 5.40 15.19 -8.17
CA VAL A 9 5.03 13.87 -7.65
C VAL A 9 5.61 12.81 -8.56
N VAL A 10 6.53 12.00 -8.03
CA VAL A 10 7.33 11.05 -8.80
C VAL A 10 7.10 9.62 -8.32
N SER A 11 6.82 8.73 -9.25
CA SER A 11 6.65 7.30 -9.02
C SER A 11 7.53 6.49 -9.97
N ILE A 12 7.34 5.19 -9.99
CA ILE A 12 8.00 4.26 -10.91
C ILE A 12 6.98 3.23 -11.43
N SER A 13 7.19 2.75 -12.65
CA SER A 13 6.35 1.69 -13.26
C SER A 13 6.75 0.26 -12.80
N MET A 14 7.25 0.11 -11.56
CA MET A 14 7.64 -1.17 -10.97
C MET A 14 6.67 -1.54 -9.82
N GLY A 15 5.69 -2.37 -10.15
CA GLY A 15 4.66 -2.77 -9.20
C GLY A 15 3.61 -1.67 -8.93
N LEU A 16 2.52 -2.06 -8.26
CA LEU A 16 1.40 -1.14 -7.99
C LEU A 16 1.61 -0.30 -6.73
N GLY A 17 2.39 -0.76 -5.75
CA GLY A 17 2.52 -0.11 -4.45
C GLY A 17 3.04 1.33 -4.52
N HIS A 18 4.09 1.56 -5.33
CA HIS A 18 4.63 2.91 -5.52
C HIS A 18 3.64 3.84 -6.22
N GLN A 19 2.95 3.36 -7.25
CA GLN A 19 1.94 4.14 -7.97
C GLN A 19 0.71 4.42 -7.09
N ARG A 20 0.28 3.42 -6.30
CA ARG A 20 -0.82 3.57 -5.32
C ARG A 20 -0.52 4.63 -4.27
N ALA A 21 0.73 4.74 -3.82
CA ALA A 21 1.14 5.76 -2.85
C ALA A 21 1.16 7.18 -3.44
N THR A 22 1.33 7.34 -4.75
CA THR A 22 1.34 8.64 -5.40
C THR A 22 -0.01 9.05 -6.00
N TYR A 23 -0.86 8.09 -6.36
CA TYR A 23 -2.16 8.35 -6.97
C TYR A 23 -3.03 9.35 -6.17
N PRO A 24 -3.11 9.29 -4.84
CA PRO A 24 -3.89 10.26 -4.05
C PRO A 24 -3.38 11.71 -4.10
N LEU A 25 -2.13 11.89 -4.54
CA LEU A 25 -1.48 13.20 -4.66
C LEU A 25 -1.57 13.80 -6.07
N ARG A 26 -2.33 13.20 -6.98
CA ARG A 26 -2.45 13.67 -8.37
C ARG A 26 -3.01 15.08 -8.50
N ASP A 27 -3.87 15.50 -7.56
CA ASP A 27 -4.48 16.84 -7.57
C ASP A 27 -3.46 17.96 -7.32
N ILE A 28 -2.34 17.64 -6.67
CA ILE A 28 -1.24 18.55 -6.38
C ILE A 28 -0.02 18.33 -7.30
N ALA A 29 -0.09 17.34 -8.18
CA ALA A 29 1.02 16.96 -9.04
C ALA A 29 1.20 17.98 -10.18
N TYR A 30 2.33 18.71 -10.15
CA TYR A 30 2.73 19.58 -11.25
C TYR A 30 3.07 18.75 -12.50
N GLU A 31 2.45 19.08 -13.62
CA GLU A 31 2.52 18.29 -14.87
C GLU A 31 2.09 16.82 -14.73
N GLY A 32 1.26 16.51 -13.71
CA GLY A 32 0.84 15.14 -13.43
C GLY A 32 1.91 14.30 -12.71
N ILE A 33 1.58 13.03 -12.42
CA ILE A 33 2.50 12.10 -11.77
C ILE A 33 3.58 11.68 -12.78
N GLN A 34 4.84 11.95 -12.46
CA GLN A 34 5.99 11.62 -13.30
C GLN A 34 6.48 10.19 -13.00
N LEU A 35 6.69 9.39 -14.05
CA LEU A 35 7.28 8.04 -13.91
C LEU A 35 8.78 8.12 -14.20
N ILE A 36 9.60 7.98 -13.15
CA ILE A 36 11.05 8.02 -13.31
C ILE A 36 11.55 6.78 -14.07
N GLY A 37 12.50 6.98 -14.99
CA GLY A 37 13.02 5.90 -15.85
C GLY A 37 12.13 5.61 -17.08
N ASP A 38 11.07 6.39 -17.27
CA ASP A 38 10.23 6.38 -18.46
C ASP A 38 10.80 7.32 -19.56
N LYS A 39 10.36 7.11 -20.82
CA LYS A 39 10.75 7.93 -21.98
C LYS A 39 10.40 9.42 -21.84
N THR A 40 9.38 9.75 -21.04
CA THR A 40 8.93 11.12 -20.81
C THR A 40 9.82 11.88 -19.79
N THR A 41 10.52 11.16 -18.95
CA THR A 41 11.34 11.69 -17.85
C THR A 41 12.83 11.43 -18.00
N SER A 42 13.25 10.66 -19.03
CA SER A 42 14.64 10.22 -19.19
C SER A 42 15.07 10.30 -20.65
N THR A 43 16.34 10.65 -20.85
CA THR A 43 16.98 10.56 -22.17
C THR A 43 17.23 9.09 -22.58
N PRO A 44 17.47 8.79 -23.87
CA PRO A 44 17.79 7.42 -24.30
C PRO A 44 19.00 6.78 -23.55
N ASP A 45 19.99 7.59 -23.19
CA ASP A 45 21.15 7.06 -22.44
C ASP A 45 20.82 6.80 -20.98
N GLU A 46 19.97 7.63 -20.37
CA GLU A 46 19.45 7.36 -19.03
C GLU A 46 18.58 6.10 -18.99
N ILE A 47 17.76 5.85 -20.00
CA ILE A 47 16.97 4.61 -20.12
C ILE A 47 17.87 3.39 -20.09
N LYS A 48 18.99 3.41 -20.82
CA LYS A 48 19.99 2.32 -20.78
C LYS A 48 20.58 2.11 -19.37
N LEU A 49 20.75 3.19 -18.59
CA LEU A 49 21.20 3.09 -17.21
C LEU A 49 20.15 2.43 -16.32
N TRP A 50 18.88 2.81 -16.48
CA TRP A 50 17.75 2.19 -15.80
C TRP A 50 17.58 0.71 -16.13
N GLU A 51 17.71 0.34 -17.39
CA GLU A 51 17.67 -1.05 -17.87
C GLU A 51 18.81 -1.89 -17.26
N ARG A 52 20.04 -1.35 -17.22
CA ARG A 52 21.19 -2.02 -16.58
C ARG A 52 20.99 -2.19 -15.09
N LEU A 53 20.46 -1.18 -14.39
CA LEU A 53 20.13 -1.27 -12.97
C LEU A 53 19.08 -2.38 -12.76
N ARG A 54 17.99 -2.39 -13.53
CA ARG A 54 16.94 -3.42 -13.51
C ARG A 54 17.51 -4.79 -13.81
N GLY A 55 18.28 -4.93 -14.89
CA GLY A 55 18.92 -6.17 -15.30
C GLY A 55 19.86 -6.74 -14.23
N SER A 56 20.57 -5.90 -13.48
CA SER A 56 21.39 -6.34 -12.36
C SER A 56 20.54 -6.95 -11.24
N TYR A 57 19.39 -6.34 -10.87
CA TYR A 57 18.46 -6.90 -9.90
C TYR A 57 17.81 -8.21 -10.39
N GLU A 58 17.39 -8.27 -11.65
CA GLU A 58 16.81 -9.48 -12.24
C GLU A 58 17.80 -10.63 -12.33
N PHE A 59 19.05 -10.35 -12.78
CA PHE A 59 20.12 -11.35 -12.83
C PHE A 59 20.36 -11.97 -11.47
N ILE A 60 20.47 -11.13 -10.44
CA ILE A 60 20.69 -11.60 -9.09
C ILE A 60 19.44 -12.35 -8.56
N SER A 61 18.22 -11.92 -8.89
CA SER A 61 16.98 -12.60 -8.51
C SER A 61 16.82 -13.97 -9.21
N LYS A 62 17.18 -14.08 -10.48
CA LYS A 62 17.11 -15.32 -11.27
C LYS A 62 18.21 -16.32 -10.91
N SER A 63 19.36 -15.86 -10.42
CA SER A 63 20.47 -16.71 -9.99
C SER A 63 20.14 -17.62 -8.80
N LYS A 64 19.01 -17.36 -8.10
CA LYS A 64 18.44 -18.26 -7.08
C LYS A 64 18.29 -19.72 -7.54
N LYS A 65 18.11 -19.95 -8.86
CA LYS A 65 17.86 -21.28 -9.44
C LYS A 65 19.13 -22.00 -9.89
N ILE A 66 20.33 -21.40 -9.75
CA ILE A 66 21.60 -22.00 -10.21
C ILE A 66 22.23 -22.77 -9.05
N PRO A 67 22.34 -24.11 -9.13
CA PRO A 67 23.05 -24.92 -8.13
C PRO A 67 24.53 -24.51 -8.06
N LEU A 68 25.13 -24.45 -6.87
CA LEU A 68 26.53 -24.08 -6.57
C LEU A 68 26.84 -22.57 -6.45
N ILE A 69 26.25 -21.69 -7.25
CA ILE A 69 26.50 -20.25 -7.20
C ILE A 69 25.33 -19.53 -6.52
N GLY A 70 24.14 -20.11 -6.61
CA GLY A 70 22.89 -19.59 -6.04
C GLY A 70 22.98 -19.25 -4.56
N PRO A 71 23.47 -20.13 -3.67
CA PRO A 71 23.52 -19.85 -2.24
C PRO A 71 24.44 -18.68 -1.87
N LEU A 72 25.55 -18.48 -2.57
CA LEU A 72 26.50 -17.38 -2.29
C LEU A 72 25.97 -16.03 -2.77
N LEU A 73 25.42 -15.99 -3.99
CA LEU A 73 24.75 -14.80 -4.54
C LEU A 73 23.43 -14.51 -3.81
N PHE A 74 22.72 -15.55 -3.38
CA PHE A 74 21.50 -15.42 -2.56
C PHE A 74 21.82 -14.81 -1.20
N GLY A 75 22.90 -15.24 -0.52
CA GLY A 75 23.35 -14.62 0.73
C GLY A 75 23.65 -13.12 0.58
N MET A 76 24.22 -12.70 -0.56
CA MET A 76 24.43 -11.27 -0.86
C MET A 76 23.10 -10.52 -1.11
N LEU A 77 22.16 -11.12 -1.82
CA LEU A 77 20.84 -10.50 -2.08
C LEU A 77 19.95 -10.46 -0.86
N ASP A 78 19.89 -11.54 -0.13
CA ASP A 78 19.17 -11.61 1.14
C ASP A 78 19.70 -10.54 2.08
N HIS A 79 21.00 -10.29 2.06
CA HIS A 79 21.61 -9.19 2.82
C HIS A 79 21.23 -7.79 2.29
N ILE A 80 20.96 -7.62 0.98
CA ILE A 80 20.56 -6.36 0.35
C ILE A 80 19.07 -6.05 0.58
N GLN A 81 18.21 -7.06 0.54
CA GLN A 81 16.76 -6.93 0.70
C GLN A 81 16.28 -7.26 2.12
N ASN A 82 17.13 -7.87 2.94
CA ASN A 82 16.78 -8.29 4.29
C ASN A 82 16.47 -7.07 5.17
N ILE A 83 15.31 -7.14 5.80
CA ILE A 83 14.95 -6.24 6.88
C ILE A 83 15.34 -6.94 8.18
N PRO A 84 16.37 -6.45 8.90
CA PRO A 84 16.78 -7.09 10.14
C PRO A 84 15.68 -6.97 11.20
N PRO A 85 15.61 -7.89 12.19
CA PRO A 85 14.69 -7.76 13.30
C PRO A 85 14.82 -6.38 13.96
N LEU A 86 13.68 -5.82 14.40
CA LEU A 86 13.67 -4.52 15.06
C LEU A 86 14.43 -4.56 16.39
N TYR A 87 14.32 -5.66 17.09
CA TYR A 87 15.00 -5.90 18.37
C TYR A 87 16.13 -6.93 18.25
N PRO A 88 17.21 -6.81 19.08
CA PRO A 88 17.48 -5.70 19.98
C PRO A 88 17.71 -4.40 19.20
N LEU A 89 17.35 -3.26 19.79
CA LEU A 89 17.59 -1.95 19.20
C LEU A 89 19.10 -1.74 19.02
N ARG A 90 19.48 -1.34 17.81
CA ARG A 90 20.88 -1.17 17.43
C ARG A 90 21.02 -0.09 16.37
N ASP A 91 22.20 0.48 16.25
CA ASP A 91 22.56 1.42 15.18
C ASP A 91 22.76 0.65 13.86
N LEU A 92 21.91 0.91 12.89
CA LEU A 92 21.96 0.35 11.54
C LEU A 92 22.27 1.44 10.48
N SER A 93 22.85 2.56 10.89
CA SER A 93 23.10 3.72 10.03
C SER A 93 24.21 3.53 8.99
N LYS A 94 25.03 2.48 9.13
CA LYS A 94 26.16 2.22 8.23
C LYS A 94 25.70 2.13 6.77
N PRO A 95 26.50 2.65 5.81
CA PRO A 95 26.25 2.51 4.38
C PRO A 95 26.11 1.06 3.94
N VAL A 96 25.27 0.81 2.91
CA VAL A 96 25.09 -0.51 2.30
C VAL A 96 25.56 -0.52 0.85
N LEU A 97 26.02 -1.68 0.39
CA LEU A 97 26.56 -1.85 -0.97
C LEU A 97 25.52 -1.49 -2.06
N SER A 98 24.27 -1.80 -1.85
CA SER A 98 23.19 -1.46 -2.81
C SER A 98 23.13 0.03 -3.10
N ASN A 99 23.26 0.88 -2.08
CA ASN A 99 23.24 2.34 -2.25
C ASN A 99 24.50 2.83 -2.97
N ASN A 100 25.64 2.17 -2.79
CA ASN A 100 26.86 2.51 -3.53
C ASN A 100 26.68 2.21 -5.04
N VAL A 101 26.03 1.10 -5.38
CA VAL A 101 25.70 0.77 -6.78
C VAL A 101 24.77 1.84 -7.35
N ILE A 102 23.68 2.18 -6.65
CA ILE A 102 22.74 3.23 -7.08
C ILE A 102 23.48 4.56 -7.27
N ASN A 103 24.29 4.97 -6.31
CA ASN A 103 25.07 6.21 -6.40
C ASN A 103 26.03 6.25 -7.61
N ASN A 104 26.60 5.10 -7.99
CA ASN A 104 27.43 5.01 -9.21
C ASN A 104 26.62 5.24 -10.48
N PHE A 105 25.39 4.74 -10.56
CA PHE A 105 24.47 5.03 -11.68
C PHE A 105 24.05 6.50 -11.71
N ILE A 106 23.76 7.11 -10.55
CA ILE A 106 23.43 8.53 -10.44
C ILE A 106 24.61 9.40 -10.92
N LYS A 107 25.83 9.08 -10.50
CA LYS A 107 27.05 9.77 -10.98
C LYS A 107 27.24 9.68 -12.49
N LYS A 108 26.75 8.62 -13.14
CA LYS A 108 26.75 8.44 -14.60
C LYS A 108 25.61 9.18 -15.32
N GLY A 109 24.80 9.94 -14.57
CA GLY A 109 23.73 10.77 -15.12
C GLY A 109 22.32 10.18 -15.01
N MET A 110 22.12 9.06 -14.33
CA MET A 110 20.79 8.50 -14.14
C MET A 110 19.87 9.48 -13.41
N GLY A 111 18.73 9.84 -14.04
CA GLY A 111 17.73 10.78 -13.51
C GLY A 111 18.06 12.26 -13.71
N LYS A 112 19.10 12.60 -14.45
CA LYS A 112 19.55 13.97 -14.70
C LYS A 112 18.48 14.81 -15.38
N ALA A 113 17.85 14.27 -16.45
CA ALA A 113 16.86 15.00 -17.24
C ALA A 113 15.65 15.43 -16.38
N LEU A 114 15.15 14.55 -15.53
CA LEU A 114 14.08 14.92 -14.60
C LEU A 114 14.54 16.00 -13.61
N MET A 115 15.75 15.88 -13.06
CA MET A 115 16.27 16.86 -12.10
C MET A 115 16.49 18.25 -12.74
N GLU A 116 16.84 18.33 -14.00
CA GLU A 116 16.93 19.60 -14.75
C GLU A 116 15.56 20.27 -14.86
N LYS A 117 14.50 19.50 -15.17
CA LYS A 117 13.11 20.02 -15.16
C LYS A 117 12.69 20.52 -13.78
N VAL A 118 12.97 19.72 -12.72
CA VAL A 118 12.65 20.08 -11.33
C VAL A 118 13.38 21.35 -10.89
N LYS A 119 14.64 21.53 -11.30
CA LYS A 119 15.41 22.75 -10.98
C LYS A 119 14.91 23.99 -11.74
N ALA A 120 14.41 23.82 -12.96
CA ALA A 120 13.79 24.91 -13.72
C ALA A 120 12.48 25.41 -13.07
N HIS A 121 11.74 24.53 -12.38
CA HIS A 121 10.53 24.84 -11.63
C HIS A 121 10.66 24.32 -10.19
N PRO A 122 11.24 25.12 -9.26
CA PRO A 122 11.67 24.66 -7.93
C PRO A 122 10.50 24.47 -6.95
N LEU A 123 9.62 23.51 -7.25
CA LEU A 123 8.55 23.04 -6.39
C LEU A 123 9.04 21.91 -5.46
N PRO A 124 8.33 21.58 -4.38
CA PRO A 124 8.61 20.41 -3.58
C PRO A 124 8.68 19.14 -4.43
N PHE A 125 9.64 18.28 -4.15
CA PHE A 125 9.80 16.98 -4.81
C PHE A 125 9.35 15.86 -3.89
N ILE A 126 8.43 15.03 -4.34
CA ILE A 126 7.90 13.89 -3.57
C ILE A 126 8.09 12.63 -4.40
N SER A 127 8.63 11.58 -3.81
CA SER A 127 8.69 10.28 -4.47
C SER A 127 8.27 9.15 -3.55
N SER A 128 7.54 8.18 -4.09
CA SER A 128 7.30 6.89 -3.44
C SER A 128 8.43 5.88 -3.68
N TYR A 129 9.41 6.22 -4.50
CA TYR A 129 10.50 5.33 -4.88
C TYR A 129 11.85 5.83 -4.33
N PRO A 130 12.56 5.04 -3.50
CA PRO A 130 13.75 5.51 -2.80
C PRO A 130 14.89 5.96 -3.73
N VAL A 131 15.06 5.32 -4.90
CA VAL A 131 16.12 5.72 -5.84
C VAL A 131 15.88 7.13 -6.36
N ALA A 132 14.62 7.52 -6.62
CA ALA A 132 14.30 8.89 -7.02
C ALA A 132 14.60 9.90 -5.90
N ALA A 133 14.35 9.53 -4.63
CA ALA A 133 14.75 10.37 -3.50
C ALA A 133 16.27 10.48 -3.38
N HIS A 134 17.03 9.40 -3.62
CA HIS A 134 18.51 9.46 -3.66
C HIS A 134 19.03 10.34 -4.79
N ILE A 135 18.38 10.31 -5.97
CA ILE A 135 18.71 11.21 -7.09
C ILE A 135 18.48 12.66 -6.67
N ALA A 136 17.31 12.97 -6.10
CA ALA A 136 16.99 14.31 -5.61
C ALA A 136 18.00 14.82 -4.57
N ASP A 137 18.44 13.95 -3.65
CA ASP A 137 19.45 14.26 -2.64
C ASP A 137 20.83 14.53 -3.24
N TYR A 138 21.25 13.71 -4.21
CA TYR A 138 22.49 13.93 -4.96
C TYR A 138 22.51 15.29 -5.69
N TYR A 139 21.37 15.68 -6.29
CA TYR A 139 21.21 16.97 -6.96
C TYR A 139 20.88 18.13 -6.01
N GLN A 140 20.90 17.89 -4.69
CA GLN A 140 20.76 18.88 -3.62
C GLN A 140 19.46 19.68 -3.65
N LEU A 141 18.32 19.03 -3.97
CA LEU A 141 17.03 19.71 -3.90
C LEU A 141 16.73 20.15 -2.47
N SER A 142 16.17 21.35 -2.29
CA SER A 142 15.94 21.95 -0.97
C SER A 142 14.75 21.29 -0.22
N ARG A 143 13.69 20.95 -0.94
CA ARG A 143 12.46 20.37 -0.40
C ARG A 143 12.20 19.03 -1.08
N GLN A 144 12.60 17.93 -0.44
CA GLN A 144 12.52 16.60 -0.99
C GLN A 144 11.98 15.62 0.03
N TYR A 145 11.00 14.82 -0.41
CA TYR A 145 10.25 13.91 0.44
C TYR A 145 10.19 12.52 -0.17
N CYS A 146 10.27 11.50 0.70
CA CYS A 146 10.10 10.09 0.31
C CYS A 146 8.92 9.49 1.07
N ILE A 147 7.93 8.95 0.35
CA ILE A 147 6.79 8.23 0.92
C ILE A 147 7.20 6.78 1.13
N ILE A 148 7.09 6.31 2.36
CA ILE A 148 7.31 4.90 2.69
C ILE A 148 6.02 4.12 2.42
N CYS A 149 6.15 3.02 1.65
CA CYS A 149 5.00 2.21 1.19
C CYS A 149 4.77 0.94 2.01
N ASP A 150 5.64 0.64 2.98
CA ASP A 150 5.58 -0.56 3.81
C ASP A 150 5.66 -0.23 5.30
N ALA A 151 5.20 -1.14 6.17
CA ALA A 151 5.30 -0.98 7.62
C ALA A 151 6.75 -1.03 8.12
N GLU A 152 7.63 -1.71 7.38
CA GLU A 152 9.08 -1.77 7.61
C GLU A 152 9.82 -1.67 6.27
N ILE A 153 11.04 -1.19 6.31
CA ILE A 153 11.87 -0.96 5.13
C ILE A 153 13.29 -1.50 5.32
N ASN A 154 13.93 -1.88 4.22
CA ASN A 154 15.35 -2.19 4.23
C ASN A 154 16.21 -0.92 4.25
N ARG A 155 17.53 -1.07 4.51
CA ARG A 155 18.47 0.04 4.63
C ARG A 155 18.62 0.85 3.32
N GLY A 156 18.30 0.27 2.17
CA GLY A 156 18.36 0.90 0.86
C GLY A 156 17.40 2.09 0.68
N TRP A 157 16.38 2.20 1.52
CA TRP A 157 15.47 3.35 1.50
C TRP A 157 16.10 4.66 2.01
N VAL A 158 17.18 4.56 2.77
CA VAL A 158 17.82 5.71 3.42
C VAL A 158 19.19 5.97 2.78
N ALA A 159 19.51 7.25 2.53
CA ALA A 159 20.80 7.66 1.98
C ALA A 159 21.99 7.10 2.75
N ASN A 160 23.14 6.91 2.10
CA ASN A 160 24.33 6.35 2.74
C ASN A 160 24.78 7.17 3.95
N TYR A 161 24.61 8.48 3.88
CA TYR A 161 24.99 9.43 4.94
C TYR A 161 23.71 10.16 5.43
N PRO A 162 22.87 9.51 6.26
CA PRO A 162 21.58 10.06 6.65
C PRO A 162 21.69 11.39 7.42
N LYS A 163 22.78 11.63 8.13
CA LYS A 163 22.99 12.89 8.88
C LYS A 163 23.13 14.11 7.97
N THR A 164 23.69 13.96 6.78
CA THR A 164 23.91 15.05 5.82
C THR A 164 22.89 15.08 4.69
N SER A 165 22.12 14.02 4.52
CA SER A 165 21.04 13.94 3.55
C SER A 165 19.91 14.92 3.88
N ARG A 166 19.25 15.46 2.85
CA ARG A 166 18.11 16.36 2.98
C ARG A 166 16.77 15.67 2.84
N ILE A 167 16.75 14.37 2.60
CA ILE A 167 15.51 13.61 2.41
C ILE A 167 14.69 13.67 3.70
N GLN A 168 13.42 14.06 3.57
CA GLN A 168 12.41 13.98 4.59
C GLN A 168 11.48 12.78 4.27
N TYR A 169 10.92 12.14 5.27
CA TYR A 169 10.18 10.89 5.10
C TYR A 169 8.75 11.01 5.58
N PHE A 170 7.82 10.56 4.76
CA PHE A 170 6.43 10.33 5.15
C PHE A 170 6.27 8.86 5.55
N ALA A 171 6.11 8.61 6.83
CA ALA A 171 6.02 7.26 7.39
C ALA A 171 4.55 6.84 7.58
N PRO A 172 4.17 5.63 7.15
CA PRO A 172 2.79 5.16 7.25
C PRO A 172 2.42 4.71 8.66
N CYS A 173 3.38 4.28 9.47
CA CYS A 173 3.15 3.75 10.82
C CYS A 173 4.37 3.96 11.73
N GLY A 174 4.18 3.71 13.03
CA GLY A 174 5.22 3.88 14.05
C GLY A 174 6.43 2.96 13.86
N ARG A 175 6.25 1.76 13.31
CA ARG A 175 7.35 0.83 13.00
C ARG A 175 8.29 1.43 11.95
N ALA A 176 7.75 2.00 10.88
CA ALA A 176 8.55 2.68 9.86
C ALA A 176 9.35 3.87 10.45
N VAL A 177 8.75 4.64 11.38
CA VAL A 177 9.47 5.71 12.11
C VAL A 177 10.65 5.16 12.89
N GLN A 178 10.45 4.12 13.69
CA GLN A 178 11.52 3.51 14.49
C GLN A 178 12.63 2.96 13.59
N ARG A 179 12.28 2.35 12.48
CA ARG A 179 13.23 1.81 11.51
C ARG A 179 14.07 2.91 10.85
N LEU A 180 13.44 4.01 10.43
CA LEU A 180 14.16 5.18 9.89
C LEU A 180 15.16 5.77 10.91
N MET A 181 14.75 5.85 12.18
CA MET A 181 15.65 6.31 13.26
C MET A 181 16.83 5.35 13.47
N GLN A 182 16.61 4.02 13.43
CA GLN A 182 17.71 3.04 13.49
C GLN A 182 18.68 3.17 12.30
N TYR A 183 18.17 3.59 11.14
CA TYR A 183 18.99 3.86 9.96
C TYR A 183 19.67 5.24 10.00
N GLY A 184 19.53 5.97 11.12
CA GLY A 184 20.22 7.24 11.39
C GLY A 184 19.52 8.48 10.83
N VAL A 185 18.25 8.38 10.43
CA VAL A 185 17.45 9.55 10.07
C VAL A 185 17.04 10.30 11.34
N ALA A 186 17.27 11.60 11.36
CA ALA A 186 16.89 12.45 12.49
C ALA A 186 15.36 12.60 12.59
N GLY A 187 14.82 12.61 13.81
CA GLY A 187 13.39 12.57 14.07
C GLY A 187 12.60 13.74 13.45
N GLU A 188 13.21 14.93 13.37
CA GLU A 188 12.61 16.11 12.75
C GLU A 188 12.44 16.02 11.23
N ARG A 189 13.04 15.00 10.60
CA ARG A 189 12.86 14.70 9.17
C ARG A 189 11.89 13.54 8.90
N ILE A 190 11.20 13.06 9.93
CA ILE A 190 10.26 11.95 9.82
C ILE A 190 8.88 12.43 10.23
N PHE A 191 7.95 12.45 9.28
CA PHE A 191 6.56 12.79 9.51
C PHE A 191 5.70 11.51 9.53
N LEU A 192 5.09 11.22 10.66
CA LEU A 192 4.18 10.08 10.82
C LEU A 192 2.80 10.41 10.25
N THR A 193 2.72 10.52 8.93
CA THR A 193 1.50 10.94 8.23
C THR A 193 0.43 9.85 8.16
N GLY A 194 0.82 8.61 8.05
CA GLY A 194 0.00 7.53 7.52
C GLY A 194 0.27 7.31 6.03
N PHE A 195 -0.21 6.19 5.50
CA PHE A 195 -0.19 5.94 4.07
C PHE A 195 -1.18 6.89 3.37
N PRO A 196 -0.83 7.50 2.22
CA PRO A 196 -1.75 8.37 1.50
C PRO A 196 -2.95 7.59 0.98
N MET A 197 -4.14 7.92 1.49
CA MET A 197 -5.40 7.35 1.06
C MET A 197 -6.05 8.23 0.00
N PRO A 198 -6.69 7.65 -1.03
CA PRO A 198 -7.45 8.40 -2.01
C PRO A 198 -8.62 9.16 -1.36
N LYS A 199 -8.84 10.41 -1.75
CA LYS A 199 -9.96 11.22 -1.26
C LYS A 199 -11.32 10.62 -1.63
N GLU A 200 -11.38 9.85 -2.70
CA GLU A 200 -12.57 9.10 -3.13
C GLU A 200 -13.04 8.05 -2.12
N VAL A 201 -12.14 7.54 -1.26
CA VAL A 201 -12.49 6.56 -0.22
C VAL A 201 -12.55 7.15 1.19
N THR A 202 -11.98 8.34 1.38
CA THR A 202 -12.01 9.02 2.69
C THR A 202 -13.03 10.13 2.77
N GLY A 203 -13.29 10.82 1.66
CA GLY A 203 -14.03 12.08 1.62
C GLY A 203 -13.11 13.26 1.90
N GLY A 204 -13.72 14.40 2.26
CA GLY A 204 -13.03 15.60 2.66
C GLY A 204 -12.34 15.52 4.02
N PRO A 205 -11.93 16.66 4.58
CA PRO A 205 -11.27 16.71 5.89
C PRO A 205 -12.09 16.14 7.05
N ASP A 206 -13.39 16.00 6.91
CA ASP A 206 -14.29 15.43 7.92
C ASP A 206 -14.53 13.93 7.72
N LEU A 207 -13.87 13.33 6.70
CA LEU A 207 -13.92 11.89 6.40
C LEU A 207 -15.35 11.37 6.18
N GLU A 208 -16.22 12.16 5.58
CA GLU A 208 -17.65 11.90 5.45
C GLU A 208 -17.96 10.62 4.68
N ILE A 209 -17.15 10.30 3.63
CA ILE A 209 -17.30 9.06 2.87
C ILE A 209 -16.89 7.87 3.74
N LEU A 210 -15.71 7.94 4.35
CA LEU A 210 -15.21 6.85 5.21
C LEU A 210 -16.16 6.55 6.36
N ARG A 211 -16.68 7.58 7.04
CA ARG A 211 -17.58 7.42 8.19
C ARG A 211 -18.88 6.71 7.79
N LYS A 212 -19.45 7.09 6.65
CA LYS A 212 -20.64 6.44 6.11
C LYS A 212 -20.37 5.00 5.68
N ASP A 213 -19.29 4.79 4.89
CA ASP A 213 -18.96 3.47 4.34
C ASP A 213 -18.59 2.48 5.46
N LEU A 214 -17.87 2.94 6.51
CA LEU A 214 -17.52 2.12 7.67
C LEU A 214 -18.75 1.74 8.52
N ALA A 215 -19.68 2.66 8.77
CA ALA A 215 -20.89 2.35 9.52
C ALA A 215 -21.68 1.22 8.83
N GLN A 216 -21.86 1.31 7.52
CA GLN A 216 -22.51 0.24 6.73
C GLN A 216 -21.71 -1.06 6.77
N ARG A 217 -20.39 -1.01 6.65
CA ARG A 217 -19.52 -2.19 6.72
C ARG A 217 -19.66 -2.94 8.03
N LEU A 218 -19.60 -2.23 9.16
CA LEU A 218 -19.76 -2.84 10.49
C LEU A 218 -21.11 -3.54 10.65
N TYR A 219 -22.17 -3.03 10.02
CA TYR A 219 -23.46 -3.66 10.02
C TYR A 219 -23.42 -5.04 9.31
N TYR A 220 -22.80 -5.12 8.12
CA TYR A 220 -22.68 -6.39 7.37
C TYR A 220 -21.67 -7.37 7.98
N LEU A 221 -20.71 -6.88 8.76
CA LEU A 221 -19.71 -7.70 9.46
C LEU A 221 -20.20 -8.26 10.81
N ASP A 222 -21.40 -7.92 11.26
CA ASP A 222 -21.97 -8.40 12.52
C ASP A 222 -23.42 -8.90 12.37
N PRO A 223 -23.68 -9.95 11.56
CA PRO A 223 -25.03 -10.41 11.29
C PRO A 223 -25.73 -11.02 12.52
N THR A 224 -24.97 -11.39 13.54
CA THR A 224 -25.50 -12.01 14.78
C THR A 224 -25.58 -11.05 15.97
N GLY A 225 -25.16 -9.78 15.81
CA GLY A 225 -25.17 -8.78 16.85
C GLY A 225 -24.21 -9.05 18.00
N ARG A 226 -23.02 -9.59 17.72
CA ARG A 226 -21.97 -9.85 18.71
C ARG A 226 -21.07 -8.67 18.99
N PHE A 227 -20.87 -7.81 18.00
CA PHE A 227 -20.03 -6.60 18.08
C PHE A 227 -20.79 -5.41 18.69
N TRP A 228 -21.99 -5.13 18.22
CA TRP A 228 -22.74 -3.92 18.55
C TRP A 228 -22.97 -3.67 20.04
N PRO A 229 -23.35 -4.66 20.89
CA PRO A 229 -23.61 -4.43 22.30
C PRO A 229 -22.43 -3.82 23.07
N TYR A 230 -21.21 -4.05 22.60
CA TYR A 230 -19.98 -3.57 23.25
C TYR A 230 -19.42 -2.29 22.61
N HIS A 231 -19.78 -1.97 21.37
CA HIS A 231 -19.10 -0.95 20.59
C HIS A 231 -20.02 0.19 20.09
N GLU A 232 -21.34 0.05 20.17
CA GLU A 232 -22.32 1.02 19.62
C GLU A 232 -22.01 2.46 20.01
N MET A 233 -21.81 2.74 21.31
CA MET A 233 -21.50 4.09 21.80
C MET A 233 -20.23 4.67 21.18
N ASN A 234 -19.19 3.86 21.04
CA ASN A 234 -17.93 4.30 20.46
C ASN A 234 -18.07 4.52 18.95
N VAL A 235 -18.77 3.62 18.26
CA VAL A 235 -19.03 3.73 16.82
C VAL A 235 -19.87 4.99 16.54
N GLU A 236 -20.94 5.22 17.29
CA GLU A 236 -21.76 6.44 17.19
C GLU A 236 -20.93 7.70 17.44
N HIS A 237 -20.07 7.70 18.47
CA HIS A 237 -19.21 8.84 18.78
C HIS A 237 -18.25 9.20 17.62
N PHE A 238 -17.61 8.21 16.99
CA PHE A 238 -16.63 8.46 15.94
C PHE A 238 -17.25 8.63 14.55
N LEU A 239 -18.27 7.86 14.23
CA LEU A 239 -18.87 7.88 12.90
C LEU A 239 -20.04 8.84 12.76
N GLY A 240 -20.68 9.22 13.86
CA GLY A 240 -21.86 10.08 13.91
C GLY A 240 -23.16 9.29 13.82
N LYS A 241 -24.13 9.71 14.61
CA LYS A 241 -25.45 9.08 14.70
C LYS A 241 -26.23 9.08 13.37
N GLU A 242 -25.98 10.08 12.55
CA GLU A 242 -26.56 10.23 11.22
C GLU A 242 -26.18 9.09 10.27
N ASN A 243 -25.01 8.47 10.47
CA ASN A 243 -24.51 7.36 9.66
C ASN A 243 -24.97 5.98 10.16
N MET A 244 -25.67 5.90 11.31
CA MET A 244 -26.18 4.66 11.90
C MET A 244 -27.50 4.20 11.28
N LYS A 245 -27.94 4.79 10.18
CA LYS A 245 -29.10 4.34 9.39
C LYS A 245 -28.65 3.24 8.45
N PHE A 246 -28.82 2.00 8.87
CA PHE A 246 -28.42 0.84 8.08
C PHE A 246 -29.46 0.53 7.01
N LEU A 247 -29.00 0.45 5.77
CA LEU A 247 -29.80 0.06 4.63
C LEU A 247 -29.50 -1.41 4.34
N ASN A 248 -30.49 -2.28 4.50
CA ASN A 248 -30.35 -3.71 4.19
C ASN A 248 -30.56 -3.95 2.68
N GLU A 249 -29.79 -3.22 1.86
CA GLU A 249 -29.94 -3.19 0.40
C GLU A 249 -28.91 -4.06 -0.34
N ARG A 250 -27.94 -4.61 0.35
CA ARG A 250 -26.88 -5.46 -0.23
C ARG A 250 -26.49 -6.61 0.68
N VAL A 251 -25.68 -7.50 0.19
CA VAL A 251 -25.12 -8.63 0.95
C VAL A 251 -23.68 -8.38 1.34
N LEU A 252 -23.10 -9.26 2.17
CA LEU A 252 -21.67 -9.24 2.54
C LEU A 252 -20.81 -9.25 1.27
N ASN A 253 -19.88 -8.34 1.17
CA ASN A 253 -19.03 -8.14 0.00
C ASN A 253 -17.56 -8.48 0.33
N ILE A 254 -17.04 -9.52 -0.29
CA ILE A 254 -15.67 -10.00 -0.14
C ILE A 254 -14.90 -9.72 -1.42
N THR A 255 -13.73 -9.11 -1.31
CA THR A 255 -12.89 -8.80 -2.47
C THR A 255 -11.53 -9.48 -2.32
N TYR A 256 -11.14 -10.29 -3.30
CA TYR A 256 -9.81 -10.89 -3.39
C TYR A 256 -8.93 -10.14 -4.39
N ALA A 257 -7.76 -9.67 -3.92
CA ALA A 257 -6.80 -8.97 -4.76
C ALA A 257 -5.50 -9.76 -4.90
N VAL A 258 -5.12 -10.10 -6.13
CA VAL A 258 -3.80 -10.69 -6.41
C VAL A 258 -2.67 -9.69 -6.14
N GLY A 259 -1.48 -10.18 -5.87
CA GLY A 259 -0.28 -9.35 -5.83
C GLY A 259 0.07 -8.77 -7.20
N GLY A 260 0.83 -7.67 -7.21
CA GLY A 260 1.21 -6.95 -8.45
C GLY A 260 1.90 -7.79 -9.52
N ALA A 261 2.42 -8.98 -9.16
CA ALA A 261 2.99 -9.95 -10.10
C ALA A 261 2.00 -11.05 -10.53
N GLY A 262 0.72 -10.98 -10.15
CA GLY A 262 -0.27 -12.03 -10.43
C GLY A 262 -0.10 -13.28 -9.56
N ALA A 263 0.76 -13.24 -8.54
CA ALA A 263 0.97 -14.37 -7.66
C ALA A 263 -0.29 -14.71 -6.87
N LEU A 264 -0.52 -16.01 -6.62
CA LEU A 264 -1.64 -16.54 -5.84
C LEU A 264 -3.02 -16.34 -6.51
N ALA A 265 -3.08 -16.23 -7.84
CA ALA A 265 -4.35 -16.17 -8.55
C ALA A 265 -5.21 -17.44 -8.32
N ASP A 266 -4.58 -18.60 -8.19
CA ASP A 266 -5.22 -19.88 -7.87
C ASP A 266 -6.01 -19.84 -6.55
N VAL A 267 -5.53 -19.11 -5.55
CA VAL A 267 -6.22 -18.91 -4.27
C VAL A 267 -7.58 -18.24 -4.48
N GLY A 268 -7.66 -17.23 -5.36
CA GLY A 268 -8.93 -16.55 -5.70
C GLY A 268 -9.99 -17.50 -6.24
N LEU A 269 -9.58 -18.43 -7.10
CA LEU A 269 -10.50 -19.46 -7.65
C LEU A 269 -10.88 -20.53 -6.61
N MET A 270 -9.97 -20.89 -5.69
CA MET A 270 -10.30 -21.80 -4.58
C MET A 270 -11.36 -21.17 -3.67
N ILE A 271 -11.22 -19.88 -3.34
CA ILE A 271 -12.21 -19.13 -2.56
C ILE A 271 -13.55 -19.09 -3.30
N ALA A 272 -13.56 -18.71 -4.59
CA ALA A 272 -14.77 -18.66 -5.40
C ALA A 272 -15.49 -20.02 -5.44
N LYS A 273 -14.73 -21.11 -5.56
CA LYS A 273 -15.25 -22.48 -5.54
C LYS A 273 -15.88 -22.83 -4.19
N SER A 274 -15.20 -22.49 -3.09
CA SER A 274 -15.73 -22.73 -1.73
C SER A 274 -17.01 -21.93 -1.47
N LEU A 275 -17.04 -20.66 -1.89
CA LEU A 275 -18.18 -19.77 -1.70
C LEU A 275 -19.30 -19.94 -2.74
N LYS A 276 -19.15 -20.82 -3.74
CA LYS A 276 -20.06 -20.92 -4.89
C LYS A 276 -21.52 -20.95 -4.50
N ARG A 277 -21.90 -21.80 -3.54
CA ARG A 277 -23.29 -21.91 -3.09
C ARG A 277 -23.80 -20.60 -2.51
N LYS A 278 -23.03 -19.99 -1.59
CA LYS A 278 -23.42 -18.72 -0.95
C LYS A 278 -23.49 -17.55 -1.95
N ILE A 279 -22.68 -17.59 -3.01
CA ILE A 279 -22.72 -16.61 -4.11
C ILE A 279 -24.01 -16.79 -4.92
N LEU A 280 -24.34 -18.02 -5.34
CA LEU A 280 -25.52 -18.31 -6.13
C LEU A 280 -26.82 -18.09 -5.34
N ASP A 281 -26.79 -18.33 -4.03
CA ASP A 281 -27.94 -18.09 -3.13
C ASP A 281 -28.08 -16.58 -2.77
N GLY A 282 -27.19 -15.71 -3.28
CA GLY A 282 -27.22 -14.27 -3.02
C GLY A 282 -26.92 -13.88 -1.58
N VAL A 283 -26.16 -14.70 -0.84
CA VAL A 283 -25.73 -14.43 0.54
C VAL A 283 -24.44 -13.60 0.57
N VAL A 284 -23.59 -13.76 -0.47
CA VAL A 284 -22.28 -13.10 -0.59
C VAL A 284 -22.10 -12.58 -2.01
N GLN A 285 -21.59 -11.36 -2.11
CA GLN A 285 -20.95 -10.84 -3.32
C GLN A 285 -19.45 -11.13 -3.23
N PHE A 286 -18.89 -11.79 -4.23
CA PHE A 286 -17.45 -12.03 -4.32
C PHE A 286 -16.87 -11.30 -5.54
N ASN A 287 -15.74 -10.61 -5.38
CA ASN A 287 -15.07 -9.90 -6.45
C ASN A 287 -13.62 -10.32 -6.55
N LEU A 288 -13.11 -10.39 -7.77
CA LEU A 288 -11.71 -10.68 -8.08
C LEU A 288 -11.02 -9.44 -8.63
N ILE A 289 -9.80 -9.18 -8.22
CA ILE A 289 -8.97 -8.10 -8.76
C ILE A 289 -7.76 -8.71 -9.46
N ALA A 290 -7.74 -8.63 -10.81
CA ALA A 290 -6.63 -9.04 -11.66
C ALA A 290 -5.54 -7.95 -11.80
N GLY A 291 -5.86 -6.71 -11.45
CA GLY A 291 -4.91 -5.59 -11.52
C GLY A 291 -4.71 -5.08 -12.95
N LEU A 292 -3.44 -4.98 -13.38
CA LEU A 292 -3.06 -4.51 -14.73
C LEU A 292 -2.73 -5.65 -15.70
N ARG A 293 -2.97 -6.91 -15.32
CA ARG A 293 -2.48 -8.08 -16.04
C ARG A 293 -3.59 -8.82 -16.75
N GLU A 294 -3.54 -8.80 -18.08
CA GLU A 294 -4.50 -9.50 -18.93
C GLU A 294 -4.45 -11.01 -18.72
N GLU A 295 -3.26 -11.57 -18.54
CA GLU A 295 -3.09 -13.01 -18.30
C GLU A 295 -3.76 -13.48 -16.98
N VAL A 296 -3.85 -12.61 -15.97
CA VAL A 296 -4.54 -12.91 -14.71
C VAL A 296 -6.06 -12.77 -14.88
N TYR A 297 -6.49 -11.77 -15.63
CA TYR A 297 -7.91 -11.59 -15.98
C TYR A 297 -8.44 -12.80 -16.75
N ASP A 298 -7.72 -13.24 -17.79
CA ASP A 298 -8.10 -14.42 -18.57
C ASP A 298 -8.12 -15.70 -17.71
N TYR A 299 -7.12 -15.87 -16.85
CA TYR A 299 -7.07 -17.00 -15.90
C TYR A 299 -8.28 -17.03 -14.97
N PHE A 300 -8.68 -15.88 -14.42
CA PHE A 300 -9.88 -15.81 -13.58
C PHE A 300 -11.15 -16.10 -14.38
N ARG A 301 -11.30 -15.50 -15.56
CA ARG A 301 -12.49 -15.70 -16.41
C ARG A 301 -12.68 -17.16 -16.81
N GLU A 302 -11.61 -17.84 -17.20
CA GLU A 302 -11.64 -19.25 -17.57
C GLU A 302 -11.91 -20.13 -16.34
N GLY A 303 -11.21 -19.90 -15.24
CA GLY A 303 -11.39 -20.66 -14.00
C GLY A 303 -12.79 -20.50 -13.40
N LEU A 304 -13.41 -19.32 -13.49
CA LEU A 304 -14.80 -19.14 -13.07
C LEU A 304 -15.76 -20.03 -13.88
N LYS A 305 -15.56 -20.12 -15.21
CA LYS A 305 -16.39 -21.02 -16.06
C LYS A 305 -16.23 -22.48 -15.67
N GLU A 306 -15.01 -22.93 -15.38
CA GLU A 306 -14.75 -24.32 -14.98
C GLU A 306 -15.46 -24.67 -13.66
N ILE A 307 -15.58 -23.74 -12.75
CA ILE A 307 -16.32 -23.95 -11.49
C ILE A 307 -17.82 -23.65 -11.61
N GLY A 308 -18.30 -23.29 -12.80
CA GLY A 308 -19.72 -22.99 -13.08
C GLY A 308 -20.20 -21.67 -12.46
N LEU A 309 -19.36 -20.64 -12.52
CA LEU A 309 -19.66 -19.23 -12.25
C LEU A 309 -19.35 -18.39 -13.50
N SER A 310 -19.84 -17.14 -13.55
CA SER A 310 -19.53 -16.20 -14.62
C SER A 310 -19.04 -14.87 -14.06
N GLU A 311 -18.44 -14.04 -14.91
CA GLU A 311 -17.99 -12.69 -14.56
C GLU A 311 -19.16 -11.76 -14.17
N GLU A 312 -20.37 -12.01 -14.68
CA GLU A 312 -21.58 -11.26 -14.28
C GLU A 312 -21.95 -11.54 -12.82
N ILE A 313 -21.62 -12.73 -12.30
CA ILE A 313 -21.91 -13.15 -10.92
C ILE A 313 -20.71 -12.82 -10.00
N VAL A 314 -19.48 -13.01 -10.49
CA VAL A 314 -18.22 -12.72 -9.79
C VAL A 314 -17.43 -11.72 -10.63
N PRO A 315 -17.63 -10.42 -10.44
CA PRO A 315 -16.93 -9.38 -11.19
C PRO A 315 -15.43 -9.46 -11.07
N ILE A 316 -14.73 -9.20 -12.19
CA ILE A 316 -13.27 -9.17 -12.25
C ILE A 316 -12.82 -7.75 -12.57
N LEU A 317 -12.15 -7.08 -11.63
CA LEU A 317 -11.55 -5.77 -11.87
C LEU A 317 -10.21 -5.94 -12.59
N TYR A 318 -10.15 -5.51 -13.82
CA TYR A 318 -8.97 -5.43 -14.69
C TYR A 318 -8.96 -4.11 -15.46
N SER A 319 -7.81 -3.49 -15.57
CA SER A 319 -7.54 -2.44 -16.55
C SER A 319 -6.05 -2.41 -16.87
N PRO A 320 -5.64 -2.34 -18.15
CA PRO A 320 -4.24 -2.18 -18.52
C PRO A 320 -3.72 -0.76 -18.22
N ILE A 321 -4.63 0.20 -17.98
CA ILE A 321 -4.33 1.60 -17.67
C ILE A 321 -4.33 1.80 -16.17
N PRO A 322 -3.18 2.14 -15.53
CA PRO A 322 -3.09 2.27 -14.08
C PRO A 322 -4.08 3.26 -13.48
N PHE A 323 -4.36 4.37 -14.16
CA PHE A 323 -5.31 5.38 -13.66
C PHE A 323 -6.74 4.83 -13.57
N ASP A 324 -7.20 4.15 -14.62
CA ASP A 324 -8.54 3.56 -14.65
C ASP A 324 -8.65 2.40 -13.64
N TYR A 325 -7.58 1.62 -13.51
CA TYR A 325 -7.51 0.59 -12.48
C TYR A 325 -7.66 1.17 -11.07
N PHE A 326 -6.93 2.25 -10.72
CA PHE A 326 -7.04 2.85 -9.40
C PHE A 326 -8.43 3.46 -9.17
N LYS A 327 -9.04 4.05 -10.19
CA LYS A 327 -10.40 4.57 -10.11
C LYS A 327 -11.39 3.43 -9.81
N GLY A 328 -11.38 2.36 -10.59
CA GLY A 328 -12.25 1.19 -10.38
C GLY A 328 -11.97 0.51 -9.04
N PHE A 329 -10.69 0.42 -8.61
CA PHE A 329 -10.33 -0.10 -7.31
C PHE A 329 -10.93 0.75 -6.16
N ASN A 330 -10.87 2.07 -6.24
CA ASN A 330 -11.41 2.95 -5.21
C ASN A 330 -12.94 2.87 -5.13
N GLU A 331 -13.61 2.71 -6.26
CA GLU A 331 -15.06 2.48 -6.30
C GLU A 331 -15.41 1.14 -5.63
N LEU A 332 -14.70 0.06 -5.98
CA LEU A 332 -14.93 -1.28 -5.43
C LEU A 332 -14.65 -1.34 -3.92
N ILE A 333 -13.54 -0.75 -3.46
CA ILE A 333 -13.12 -0.86 -2.07
C ILE A 333 -14.08 -0.17 -1.09
N ARG A 334 -14.83 0.82 -1.51
CA ARG A 334 -15.87 1.48 -0.71
C ARG A 334 -16.99 0.51 -0.31
N HIS A 335 -17.29 -0.44 -1.19
CA HIS A 335 -18.33 -1.46 -0.98
C HIS A 335 -17.78 -2.78 -0.42
N THR A 336 -16.46 -2.92 -0.33
CA THR A 336 -15.79 -4.11 0.21
C THR A 336 -15.91 -4.18 1.72
N ASP A 337 -16.44 -5.28 2.25
CA ASP A 337 -16.52 -5.53 3.69
C ASP A 337 -15.30 -6.31 4.20
N VAL A 338 -14.78 -7.24 3.40
CA VAL A 338 -13.56 -8.00 3.71
C VAL A 338 -12.61 -7.91 2.52
N LEU A 339 -11.40 -7.42 2.74
CA LEU A 339 -10.34 -7.42 1.72
C LEU A 339 -9.40 -8.60 1.97
N TRP A 340 -9.29 -9.47 0.97
CA TRP A 340 -8.37 -10.59 1.00
C TRP A 340 -7.21 -10.33 0.05
N THR A 341 -6.01 -10.27 0.57
CA THR A 341 -4.83 -9.94 -0.22
C THR A 341 -3.54 -10.40 0.45
N LYS A 342 -2.44 -10.37 -0.27
CA LYS A 342 -1.13 -10.48 0.37
C LYS A 342 -0.82 -9.22 1.18
N PRO A 343 -0.10 -9.32 2.30
CA PRO A 343 0.22 -8.18 3.15
C PRO A 343 1.27 -7.27 2.47
N SER A 344 0.79 -6.34 1.64
CA SER A 344 1.56 -5.32 0.92
C SER A 344 1.12 -3.91 1.35
N GLU A 345 1.23 -2.92 0.48
CA GLU A 345 0.70 -1.56 0.72
C GLU A 345 -0.81 -1.54 0.98
N LEU A 346 -1.54 -2.55 0.51
CA LEU A 346 -2.98 -2.69 0.80
C LEU A 346 -3.26 -2.94 2.29
N SER A 347 -2.27 -3.35 3.07
CA SER A 347 -2.38 -3.48 4.52
C SER A 347 -2.85 -2.18 5.17
N PHE A 348 -2.46 -1.02 4.64
CA PHE A 348 -2.85 0.27 5.20
C PHE A 348 -4.32 0.61 5.00
N TYR A 349 -5.02 -0.08 4.09
CA TYR A 349 -6.47 0.05 3.91
C TYR A 349 -7.27 -0.45 5.13
N ALA A 350 -6.62 -1.18 6.04
CA ALA A 350 -7.18 -1.44 7.37
C ALA A 350 -7.62 -0.15 8.10
N GLY A 351 -6.94 0.98 7.86
CA GLY A 351 -7.35 2.30 8.38
C GLY A 351 -8.74 2.77 7.91
N LEU A 352 -9.27 2.21 6.83
CA LEU A 352 -10.64 2.41 6.37
C LEU A 352 -11.66 1.52 7.11
N GLY A 353 -11.21 0.77 8.12
CA GLY A 353 -12.06 -0.17 8.85
C GLY A 353 -12.42 -1.41 8.03
N ILE A 354 -11.55 -1.85 7.14
CA ILE A 354 -11.70 -3.07 6.36
C ILE A 354 -10.82 -4.14 7.01
N PRO A 355 -11.38 -5.25 7.54
CA PRO A 355 -10.58 -6.38 7.98
C PRO A 355 -9.80 -6.97 6.80
N ILE A 356 -8.51 -7.24 7.01
CA ILE A 356 -7.62 -7.77 5.98
C ILE A 356 -7.39 -9.26 6.23
N VAL A 357 -7.90 -10.12 5.35
CA VAL A 357 -7.51 -11.53 5.33
C VAL A 357 -6.22 -11.65 4.53
N MET A 358 -5.18 -12.18 5.17
CA MET A 358 -3.83 -12.19 4.61
C MET A 358 -3.48 -13.55 4.03
N THR A 359 -3.09 -13.58 2.75
CA THR A 359 -2.40 -14.74 2.18
C THR A 359 -0.99 -14.86 2.76
N GLN A 360 -0.33 -15.99 2.54
CA GLN A 360 1.03 -16.21 3.00
C GLN A 360 2.00 -15.18 2.41
N PRO A 361 2.86 -14.55 3.22
CA PRO A 361 3.90 -13.65 2.75
C PRO A 361 4.89 -14.36 1.82
N ILE A 362 5.34 -13.68 0.77
CA ILE A 362 6.35 -14.20 -0.17
C ILE A 362 7.72 -13.55 0.09
N GLY A 363 7.75 -12.36 0.64
CA GLY A 363 8.95 -11.56 0.87
C GLY A 363 9.02 -10.92 2.25
N SER A 364 10.22 -10.50 2.64
CA SER A 364 10.50 -9.93 3.96
C SER A 364 9.62 -8.71 4.31
N GLN A 365 9.33 -7.83 3.34
CA GLN A 365 8.45 -6.68 3.57
C GLN A 365 7.03 -7.14 3.92
N GLU A 366 6.55 -8.19 3.27
CA GLU A 366 5.22 -8.75 3.50
C GLU A 366 5.10 -9.37 4.88
N ASP A 367 6.17 -10.06 5.37
CA ASP A 367 6.23 -10.54 6.75
C ASP A 367 6.07 -9.42 7.78
N PHE A 368 6.69 -8.27 7.53
CA PHE A 368 6.59 -7.13 8.44
C PHE A 368 5.26 -6.39 8.33
N ASN A 369 4.68 -6.29 7.13
CA ASN A 369 3.32 -5.77 6.95
C ASN A 369 2.29 -6.65 7.66
N ARG A 370 2.43 -7.99 7.55
CA ARG A 370 1.61 -8.96 8.30
C ARG A 370 1.74 -8.76 9.81
N LYS A 371 2.98 -8.68 10.33
CA LYS A 371 3.22 -8.43 11.76
C LYS A 371 2.56 -7.14 12.24
N TRP A 372 2.63 -6.08 11.43
CA TRP A 372 1.98 -4.82 11.77
C TRP A 372 0.45 -4.94 11.78
N LEU A 373 -0.16 -5.62 10.80
CA LEU A 373 -1.61 -5.86 10.78
C LEU A 373 -2.09 -6.66 11.99
N VAL A 374 -1.37 -7.71 12.37
CA VAL A 374 -1.67 -8.50 13.58
C VAL A 374 -1.51 -7.66 14.84
N GLU A 375 -0.46 -6.83 14.93
CA GLU A 375 -0.22 -5.94 16.07
C GLU A 375 -1.33 -4.92 16.27
N ILE A 376 -1.90 -4.38 15.20
CA ILE A 376 -3.06 -3.48 15.27
C ILE A 376 -4.41 -4.21 15.30
N GLN A 377 -4.41 -5.53 15.27
CA GLN A 377 -5.60 -6.41 15.30
C GLN A 377 -6.54 -6.25 14.08
N ALA A 378 -5.99 -5.79 12.95
CA ALA A 378 -6.75 -5.56 11.72
C ALA A 378 -6.47 -6.60 10.62
N GLY A 379 -5.60 -7.56 10.89
CA GLY A 379 -5.24 -8.63 9.98
C GLY A 379 -5.55 -10.01 10.54
N ILE A 380 -6.06 -10.86 9.67
CA ILE A 380 -6.40 -12.25 9.96
C ILE A 380 -5.61 -13.12 8.98
N ASP A 381 -4.83 -14.08 9.48
CA ASP A 381 -4.19 -15.05 8.61
C ASP A 381 -5.25 -15.95 7.97
N MET A 382 -5.16 -16.16 6.67
CA MET A 382 -6.08 -17.06 6.00
C MET A 382 -5.86 -18.51 6.48
N GLU A 383 -6.95 -19.20 6.68
CA GLU A 383 -7.00 -20.66 6.81
C GLU A 383 -7.00 -21.30 5.40
N ASP A 384 -7.31 -22.58 5.31
CA ASP A 384 -7.38 -23.26 4.01
C ASP A 384 -8.47 -22.65 3.13
N PRO A 385 -8.14 -22.08 1.95
CA PRO A 385 -9.11 -21.40 1.09
C PRO A 385 -10.20 -22.33 0.53
N ARG A 386 -10.00 -23.66 0.58
CA ARG A 386 -11.01 -24.65 0.16
C ARG A 386 -12.19 -24.75 1.12
N TYR A 387 -12.06 -24.22 2.34
CA TYR A 387 -13.07 -24.23 3.40
C TYR A 387 -13.46 -22.80 3.84
N THR A 388 -13.33 -21.83 2.93
CA THR A 388 -13.69 -20.43 3.21
C THR A 388 -15.14 -20.28 3.65
N ASP A 389 -16.05 -21.06 3.08
CA ASP A 389 -17.47 -21.08 3.43
C ASP A 389 -17.76 -21.50 4.88
N GLN A 390 -16.77 -22.05 5.57
CA GLN A 390 -16.84 -22.48 6.97
C GLN A 390 -16.09 -21.47 7.86
N TRP A 391 -14.77 -21.42 7.81
CA TRP A 391 -13.98 -20.67 8.78
C TRP A 391 -14.19 -19.14 8.70
N LEU A 392 -14.41 -18.57 7.50
CA LEU A 392 -14.65 -17.14 7.39
C LEU A 392 -16.02 -16.75 7.95
N PHE A 393 -17.02 -17.63 7.78
CA PHE A 393 -18.35 -17.44 8.33
C PHE A 393 -18.41 -17.70 9.83
N ASP A 394 -17.59 -18.58 10.35
CA ASP A 394 -17.40 -18.73 11.81
C ASP A 394 -16.89 -17.42 12.43
N LEU A 395 -15.87 -16.79 11.82
CA LEU A 395 -15.38 -15.49 12.25
C LEU A 395 -16.44 -14.38 12.13
N LEU A 396 -17.22 -14.41 11.07
CA LEU A 396 -18.31 -13.46 10.84
C LEU A 396 -19.40 -13.59 11.92
N GLU A 397 -19.87 -14.81 12.19
CA GLU A 397 -20.91 -15.11 13.17
C GLU A 397 -20.49 -14.79 14.61
N HIS A 398 -19.19 -14.84 14.91
CA HIS A 398 -18.63 -14.46 16.19
C HIS A 398 -18.26 -12.98 16.32
N GLY A 399 -18.57 -12.13 15.31
CA GLY A 399 -18.27 -10.70 15.31
C GLY A 399 -16.78 -10.34 15.14
N ARG A 400 -15.90 -11.32 14.91
CA ARG A 400 -14.45 -11.12 14.82
C ARG A 400 -14.02 -10.25 13.65
N LEU A 401 -14.75 -10.32 12.53
CA LEU A 401 -14.50 -9.47 11.37
C LEU A 401 -14.87 -8.01 11.66
N ALA A 402 -15.97 -7.75 12.38
CA ALA A 402 -16.35 -6.41 12.80
C ALA A 402 -15.34 -5.81 13.78
N GLU A 403 -14.90 -6.60 14.79
CA GLU A 403 -13.83 -6.20 15.73
C GLU A 403 -12.55 -5.82 14.98
N SER A 404 -12.11 -6.67 14.04
CA SER A 404 -10.90 -6.44 13.25
C SER A 404 -11.01 -5.17 12.38
N GLY A 405 -12.14 -4.93 11.75
CA GLY A 405 -12.41 -3.70 11.01
C GLY A 405 -12.38 -2.46 11.91
N TRP A 406 -13.03 -2.52 13.06
CA TRP A 406 -13.08 -1.44 14.03
C TRP A 406 -11.70 -1.11 14.61
N ASP A 407 -10.94 -2.11 14.99
CA ASP A 407 -9.56 -1.95 15.46
C ASP A 407 -8.64 -1.35 14.39
N GLY A 408 -8.80 -1.78 13.15
CA GLY A 408 -8.10 -1.19 12.01
C GLY A 408 -8.38 0.30 11.86
N PHE A 409 -9.64 0.70 11.94
CA PHE A 409 -10.04 2.10 11.91
C PHE A 409 -9.46 2.90 13.09
N LEU A 410 -9.53 2.37 14.31
CA LEU A 410 -9.04 3.08 15.51
C LEU A 410 -7.52 3.22 15.53
N LYS A 411 -6.78 2.22 15.06
CA LYS A 411 -5.31 2.14 15.18
C LYS A 411 -4.58 2.52 13.88
N GLY A 412 -5.18 2.27 12.71
CA GLY A 412 -4.65 2.64 11.40
C GLY A 412 -4.74 4.15 11.15
N ARG A 413 -3.76 4.68 10.41
CA ARG A 413 -3.74 6.09 9.99
C ARG A 413 -4.43 6.24 8.65
N LYS A 414 -5.38 7.14 8.56
CA LYS A 414 -6.24 7.35 7.37
C LYS A 414 -6.14 8.75 6.77
N TYR A 415 -5.43 9.63 7.46
CA TYR A 415 -5.34 11.05 7.07
C TYR A 415 -4.08 11.37 6.25
N GLY A 416 -3.40 10.34 5.72
CA GLY A 416 -2.08 10.45 5.11
C GLY A 416 -1.97 11.51 4.01
N THR A 417 -2.92 11.54 3.07
CA THR A 417 -2.95 12.52 1.98
C THR A 417 -3.02 13.96 2.52
N TYR A 418 -3.92 14.22 3.45
CA TYR A 418 -4.08 15.55 4.05
C TYR A 418 -2.86 15.99 4.86
N LYS A 419 -2.23 15.06 5.59
CA LYS A 419 -1.01 15.35 6.35
C LYS A 419 0.19 15.62 5.44
N ILE A 420 0.29 14.93 4.32
CA ILE A 420 1.31 15.22 3.29
C ILE A 420 1.08 16.65 2.74
N GLU A 421 -0.14 17.00 2.34
CA GLU A 421 -0.48 18.34 1.85
C GLU A 421 -0.20 19.42 2.91
N GLU A 422 -0.48 19.13 4.20
CA GLU A 422 -0.16 20.03 5.32
C GLU A 422 1.35 20.30 5.42
N VAL A 423 2.18 19.25 5.42
CA VAL A 423 3.64 19.37 5.47
C VAL A 423 4.19 20.12 4.26
N LEU A 424 3.68 19.87 3.08
CA LEU A 424 4.11 20.58 1.87
C LEU A 424 3.82 22.07 1.93
N ARG A 425 2.71 22.45 2.57
CA ARG A 425 2.30 23.85 2.72
C ARG A 425 3.08 24.58 3.82
N THR A 426 3.23 23.94 4.98
CA THR A 426 3.71 24.58 6.21
C THR A 426 5.14 24.20 6.59
N GLY A 427 5.70 23.14 6.02
CA GLY A 427 6.98 22.56 6.44
C GLY A 427 6.91 21.76 7.74
N THR A 428 5.73 21.70 8.38
CA THR A 428 5.52 21.05 9.68
C THR A 428 4.25 20.22 9.67
N MET A 429 4.10 19.33 10.64
CA MET A 429 2.91 18.52 10.82
C MET A 429 2.32 18.75 12.21
N VAL A 430 1.07 19.18 12.28
CA VAL A 430 0.36 19.30 13.55
C VAL A 430 0.08 17.91 14.12
N ARG A 431 0.41 17.72 15.39
CA ARG A 431 0.10 16.48 16.10
C ARG A 431 -1.37 16.50 16.49
N GLU A 432 -2.14 15.66 15.85
CA GLU A 432 -3.57 15.54 16.14
C GLU A 432 -3.84 14.84 17.46
N LYS A 433 -4.84 15.35 18.18
CA LYS A 433 -5.34 14.74 19.41
C LYS A 433 -6.50 13.80 19.16
N SER A 434 -7.24 14.00 18.05
CA SER A 434 -8.38 13.16 17.69
C SER A 434 -7.92 11.89 16.94
N PRO A 435 -8.42 10.70 17.32
CA PRO A 435 -8.18 9.46 16.56
C PRO A 435 -8.66 9.52 15.11
N LEU A 436 -9.68 10.32 14.79
CA LEU A 436 -10.19 10.47 13.43
C LEU A 436 -9.17 11.11 12.48
N ARG A 437 -8.36 12.04 12.98
CA ARG A 437 -7.44 12.85 12.17
C ARG A 437 -5.99 12.38 12.21
N ARG A 438 -5.76 11.20 12.70
CA ARG A 438 -4.42 10.59 12.64
C ARG A 438 -4.26 9.56 11.54
#